data_39caa0c540c40736e12f9b1c7b210c4d
#
_entry.id   39caa0c540c40736e12f9b1c7b210c4d
#
_cell.length_a   1.000
_cell.length_b   1.000
_cell.length_c   1.000
_cell.angle_alpha   90.00
_cell.angle_beta   90.00
_cell.angle_gamma   90.00
#
_symmetry.space_group_name_H-M   'P 1'
#
loop_
_entity.id
_entity.type
_entity.pdbx_description
1 polymer ?
#
loop_
_entity_poly.entity_id
_entity_poly.type
_entity_poly.pdbx_seq_one_letter_code
_entity_poly.pdbx_strand_id
1 'polypeptide(L)'
;AIHYVSGDADPLFQTDKFAATQTDPARQLEAVKEKAGDLAQRRQALAPTIQLLKQAVCQADKPCPIFDTPWQVEQSKSGKTTISGLSVMANMVETLRLGWSENLPLSQLAWGKITQARQITALLPLLTENYDLSNDVLYTAQKRGSVLLNAMLDGVKPEANPNVRWLLLVAHDTNIAMVRTLMNFSWQLPGYSRG
;
A
#
# COMPACT_ATOMS: atom_id res chain seq x y z
N ALA A 1 -26.29 3.73 15.59
CA ALA A 1 -25.88 2.35 15.88
C ALA A 1 -24.47 2.11 15.36
N ILE A 2 -23.71 1.30 16.05
CA ILE A 2 -22.41 0.81 15.59
C ILE A 2 -22.62 -0.60 15.07
N HIS A 3 -22.25 -0.86 13.83
CA HIS A 3 -22.28 -2.17 13.22
C HIS A 3 -20.83 -2.60 12.96
N TYR A 4 -20.51 -3.83 13.29
CA TYR A 4 -19.22 -4.44 13.02
C TYR A 4 -19.39 -5.93 12.75
N VAL A 5 -18.48 -6.50 12.01
CA VAL A 5 -18.43 -7.94 11.79
C VAL A 5 -17.71 -8.57 12.98
N SER A 6 -18.43 -9.38 13.76
CA SER A 6 -17.86 -10.19 14.83
C SER A 6 -17.63 -11.59 14.32
N GLY A 7 -16.40 -12.02 14.17
CA GLY A 7 -16.06 -13.35 13.71
C GLY A 7 -14.67 -13.43 13.09
N ASP A 8 -14.30 -14.65 12.68
CA ASP A 8 -12.94 -14.93 12.17
C ASP A 8 -12.70 -14.47 10.73
N ALA A 9 -13.71 -13.92 10.07
CA ALA A 9 -13.61 -13.46 8.70
C ALA A 9 -14.37 -12.15 8.48
N ASP A 10 -13.63 -11.11 8.13
CA ASP A 10 -14.14 -9.80 7.74
C ASP A 10 -13.97 -9.60 6.22
N PRO A 11 -15.04 -9.32 5.45
CA PRO A 11 -14.95 -9.18 4.01
C PRO A 11 -14.10 -7.99 3.54
N LEU A 12 -13.85 -6.99 4.39
CA LEU A 12 -12.97 -5.86 4.07
C LEU A 12 -11.49 -6.20 4.24
N PHE A 13 -11.15 -7.03 5.23
CA PHE A 13 -9.76 -7.33 5.58
C PHE A 13 -9.31 -8.70 5.13
N GLN A 14 -10.22 -9.66 5.07
CA GLN A 14 -9.93 -11.05 4.78
C GLN A 14 -10.64 -11.51 3.51
N THR A 15 -10.55 -10.69 2.47
CA THR A 15 -11.20 -10.92 1.18
C THR A 15 -10.88 -12.30 0.61
N ASP A 16 -9.70 -12.85 0.87
CA ASP A 16 -9.30 -14.18 0.37
C ASP A 16 -10.11 -15.33 0.99
N LYS A 17 -10.84 -15.09 2.09
CA LYS A 17 -11.74 -16.07 2.70
C LYS A 17 -13.12 -16.14 2.04
N PHE A 18 -13.43 -15.24 1.12
CA PHE A 18 -14.74 -15.18 0.46
C PHE A 18 -14.60 -15.49 -1.04
N ALA A 19 -15.32 -16.47 -1.53
CA ALA A 19 -15.21 -16.94 -2.92
C ALA A 19 -15.39 -15.82 -3.96
N ALA A 20 -16.30 -14.88 -3.73
CA ALA A 20 -16.56 -13.77 -4.64
C ALA A 20 -15.39 -12.78 -4.77
N THR A 21 -14.60 -12.65 -3.72
CA THR A 21 -13.49 -11.70 -3.63
C THR A 21 -12.11 -12.35 -3.75
N GLN A 22 -12.06 -13.68 -3.85
CA GLN A 22 -10.80 -14.39 -4.14
C GLN A 22 -10.23 -13.94 -5.47
N THR A 23 -8.93 -13.70 -5.48
CA THR A 23 -8.16 -13.44 -6.70
C THR A 23 -7.68 -14.76 -7.29
N ASP A 24 -7.79 -14.91 -8.60
CA ASP A 24 -7.05 -15.94 -9.32
C ASP A 24 -5.57 -15.57 -9.30
N PRO A 25 -4.68 -16.43 -8.79
CA PRO A 25 -3.26 -16.09 -8.65
C PRO A 25 -2.57 -15.78 -9.99
N ALA A 26 -2.90 -16.51 -11.06
CA ALA A 26 -2.28 -16.30 -12.37
C ALA A 26 -2.71 -14.93 -12.95
N ARG A 27 -4.00 -14.61 -12.90
CA ARG A 27 -4.52 -13.31 -13.33
C ARG A 27 -3.97 -12.16 -12.50
N GLN A 28 -3.83 -12.36 -11.20
CA GLN A 28 -3.23 -11.36 -10.31
C GLN A 28 -1.78 -11.08 -10.70
N LEU A 29 -1.00 -12.13 -10.97
CA LEU A 29 0.39 -12.00 -11.39
C LEU A 29 0.51 -11.25 -12.72
N GLU A 30 -0.33 -11.58 -13.71
CA GLU A 30 -0.35 -10.90 -15.03
C GLU A 30 -0.74 -9.43 -14.88
N ALA A 31 -1.79 -9.13 -14.14
CA ALA A 31 -2.26 -7.75 -13.93
C ALA A 31 -1.20 -6.88 -13.23
N VAL A 32 -0.49 -7.45 -12.24
CA VAL A 32 0.60 -6.72 -11.58
C VAL A 32 1.79 -6.54 -12.51
N LYS A 33 2.15 -7.53 -13.33
CA LYS A 33 3.23 -7.40 -14.34
C LYS A 33 2.91 -6.33 -15.38
N GLU A 34 1.68 -6.30 -15.86
CA GLU A 34 1.21 -5.29 -16.81
C GLU A 34 1.30 -3.88 -16.20
N LYS A 35 0.79 -3.71 -14.97
CA LYS A 35 0.87 -2.43 -14.24
C LYS A 35 2.31 -2.02 -13.95
N ALA A 36 3.17 -2.97 -13.61
CA ALA A 36 4.57 -2.72 -13.28
C ALA A 36 5.37 -2.24 -14.50
N GLY A 37 5.12 -2.82 -15.66
CA GLY A 37 5.88 -2.50 -16.87
C GLY A 37 7.37 -2.73 -16.69
N ASP A 38 8.19 -1.76 -17.10
CA ASP A 38 9.65 -1.82 -16.93
C ASP A 38 10.07 -1.43 -15.49
N LEU A 39 10.25 -2.43 -14.65
CA LEU A 39 10.70 -2.26 -13.27
C LEU A 39 12.14 -1.76 -13.16
N ALA A 40 13.00 -2.03 -14.16
CA ALA A 40 14.36 -1.52 -14.16
C ALA A 40 14.36 0.01 -14.37
N GLN A 41 13.55 0.49 -15.30
CA GLN A 41 13.36 1.93 -15.54
C GLN A 41 12.77 2.62 -14.31
N ARG A 42 11.74 2.05 -13.68
CA ARG A 42 11.13 2.60 -12.44
C ARG A 42 12.15 2.68 -11.31
N ARG A 43 12.91 1.62 -11.12
CA ARG A 43 13.99 1.58 -10.11
C ARG A 43 15.04 2.65 -10.38
N GLN A 44 15.41 2.84 -11.66
CA GLN A 44 16.37 3.89 -12.06
C GLN A 44 15.82 5.29 -11.78
N ALA A 45 14.54 5.54 -12.04
CA ALA A 45 13.90 6.83 -11.72
C ALA A 45 13.89 7.13 -10.21
N LEU A 46 13.84 6.09 -9.36
CA LEU A 46 13.87 6.22 -7.91
C LEU A 46 15.28 6.06 -7.31
N ALA A 47 16.32 5.96 -8.13
CA ALA A 47 17.70 5.78 -7.66
C ALA A 47 18.15 6.82 -6.60
N PRO A 48 17.84 8.12 -6.73
CA PRO A 48 18.19 9.10 -5.69
C PRO A 48 17.51 8.78 -4.35
N THR A 49 16.21 8.41 -4.36
CA THR A 49 15.47 8.05 -3.14
C THR A 49 15.99 6.76 -2.52
N ILE A 50 16.32 5.76 -3.34
CA ILE A 50 16.95 4.51 -2.90
C ILE A 50 18.27 4.80 -2.20
N GLN A 51 19.08 5.69 -2.76
CA GLN A 51 20.37 6.07 -2.17
C GLN A 51 20.19 6.78 -0.82
N LEU A 52 19.19 7.67 -0.69
CA LEU A 52 18.86 8.32 0.59
C LEU A 52 18.44 7.29 1.64
N LEU A 53 17.59 6.32 1.28
CA LEU A 53 17.20 5.25 2.20
C LEU A 53 18.41 4.41 2.61
N LYS A 54 19.25 4.02 1.65
CA LYS A 54 20.49 3.26 1.91
C LYS A 54 21.39 3.97 2.92
N GLN A 55 21.61 5.27 2.75
CA GLN A 55 22.41 6.09 3.68
C GLN A 55 21.76 6.14 5.09
N ALA A 56 20.43 6.18 5.16
CA ALA A 56 19.73 6.22 6.44
C ALA A 56 19.81 4.89 7.19
N VAL A 57 19.60 3.74 6.52
CA VAL A 57 19.39 2.46 7.20
C VAL A 57 20.59 1.51 7.16
N CYS A 58 21.53 1.68 6.23
CA CYS A 58 22.73 0.81 6.20
C CYS A 58 23.81 1.31 7.14
N GLN A 59 24.48 0.37 7.78
CA GLN A 59 25.68 0.62 8.58
C GLN A 59 26.92 0.43 7.69
N ALA A 60 27.93 1.28 7.88
CA ALA A 60 29.10 1.31 7.01
C ALA A 60 29.92 0.01 7.02
N ASP A 61 29.86 -0.71 8.13
CA ASP A 61 30.62 -1.93 8.40
C ASP A 61 29.84 -3.21 8.11
N LYS A 62 28.58 -3.11 7.62
CA LYS A 62 27.72 -4.26 7.37
C LYS A 62 27.20 -4.32 5.94
N PRO A 63 27.13 -5.52 5.33
CA PRO A 63 26.49 -5.69 4.03
C PRO A 63 25.02 -5.26 4.07
N CYS A 64 24.57 -4.64 3.00
CA CYS A 64 23.18 -4.19 2.87
C CYS A 64 22.60 -4.61 1.50
N PRO A 65 22.53 -5.92 1.22
CA PRO A 65 22.30 -6.48 -0.12
C PRO A 65 20.94 -6.16 -0.71
N ILE A 66 19.96 -5.79 0.13
CA ILE A 66 18.60 -5.44 -0.34
C ILE A 66 18.62 -4.30 -1.36
N PHE A 67 19.59 -3.38 -1.26
CA PHE A 67 19.71 -2.25 -2.19
C PHE A 67 20.33 -2.64 -3.53
N ASP A 68 20.89 -3.83 -3.63
CA ASP A 68 21.47 -4.37 -4.88
C ASP A 68 20.52 -5.37 -5.53
N THR A 69 19.40 -5.75 -4.84
CA THR A 69 18.40 -6.67 -5.36
C THR A 69 17.63 -6.03 -6.52
N PRO A 70 17.55 -6.68 -7.69
CA PRO A 70 16.71 -6.21 -8.79
C PRO A 70 15.23 -6.28 -8.40
N TRP A 71 14.45 -5.34 -8.93
CA TRP A 71 13.00 -5.38 -8.74
C TRP A 71 12.37 -6.38 -9.71
N GLN A 72 11.60 -7.30 -9.18
CA GLN A 72 10.90 -8.34 -9.93
C GLN A 72 9.53 -8.60 -9.32
N VAL A 73 8.54 -8.89 -10.16
CA VAL A 73 7.24 -9.34 -9.68
C VAL A 73 7.37 -10.78 -9.22
N GLU A 74 7.13 -11.02 -7.95
CA GLU A 74 7.18 -12.34 -7.32
C GLU A 74 5.81 -12.73 -6.78
N GLN A 75 5.49 -14.02 -6.86
CA GLN A 75 4.29 -14.56 -6.27
C GLN A 75 4.64 -15.67 -5.29
N SER A 76 4.12 -15.54 -4.07
CA SER A 76 4.28 -16.56 -3.04
C SER A 76 3.43 -17.80 -3.34
N LYS A 77 3.71 -18.90 -2.64
CA LYS A 77 2.88 -20.13 -2.71
C LYS A 77 1.41 -19.89 -2.33
N SER A 78 1.14 -18.87 -1.52
CA SER A 78 -0.23 -18.47 -1.15
C SER A 78 -0.91 -17.56 -2.18
N GLY A 79 -0.27 -17.28 -3.32
CA GLY A 79 -0.82 -16.39 -4.36
C GLY A 79 -0.58 -14.90 -4.11
N LYS A 80 0.04 -14.50 -2.99
CA LYS A 80 0.36 -13.09 -2.73
C LYS A 80 1.42 -12.60 -3.70
N THR A 81 1.14 -11.54 -4.44
CA THR A 81 2.05 -10.90 -5.38
C THR A 81 2.73 -9.70 -4.75
N THR A 82 4.04 -9.60 -4.90
CA THR A 82 4.88 -8.51 -4.37
C THR A 82 5.95 -8.13 -5.39
N ILE A 83 6.56 -6.96 -5.21
CA ILE A 83 7.73 -6.55 -5.99
C ILE A 83 8.97 -6.73 -5.10
N SER A 84 9.83 -7.70 -5.44
CA SER A 84 11.07 -7.95 -4.68
C SER A 84 11.94 -6.69 -4.63
N GLY A 85 12.67 -6.52 -3.55
CA GLY A 85 13.45 -5.30 -3.31
C GLY A 85 12.58 -4.10 -2.94
N LEU A 86 11.65 -3.68 -3.79
CA LEU A 86 10.78 -2.52 -3.55
C LEU A 86 9.92 -2.68 -2.29
N SER A 87 9.24 -3.81 -2.13
CA SER A 87 8.36 -4.04 -0.97
C SER A 87 9.10 -3.97 0.36
N VAL A 88 10.34 -4.44 0.41
CA VAL A 88 11.18 -4.34 1.62
C VAL A 88 11.60 -2.89 1.87
N MET A 89 12.02 -2.17 0.83
CA MET A 89 12.37 -0.74 0.94
C MET A 89 11.16 0.09 1.39
N ALA A 90 9.98 -0.17 0.83
CA ALA A 90 8.74 0.50 1.21
C ALA A 90 8.39 0.25 2.69
N ASN A 91 8.53 -0.99 3.18
CA ASN A 91 8.32 -1.31 4.59
C ASN A 91 9.32 -0.59 5.52
N MET A 92 10.58 -0.43 5.10
CA MET A 92 11.55 0.37 5.84
C MET A 92 11.10 1.83 5.94
N VAL A 93 10.67 2.42 4.80
CA VAL A 93 10.16 3.80 4.76
C VAL A 93 8.94 3.95 5.65
N GLU A 94 8.00 3.00 5.59
CA GLU A 94 6.79 3.00 6.42
C GLU A 94 7.14 2.96 7.91
N THR A 95 8.08 2.10 8.31
CA THR A 95 8.55 2.03 9.70
C THR A 95 9.13 3.36 10.18
N LEU A 96 9.95 4.01 9.34
CA LEU A 96 10.52 5.32 9.65
C LEU A 96 9.45 6.41 9.73
N ARG A 97 8.46 6.39 8.82
CA ARG A 97 7.34 7.32 8.81
C ARG A 97 6.48 7.19 10.06
N LEU A 98 6.12 5.96 10.43
CA LEU A 98 5.35 5.68 11.64
C LEU A 98 6.12 6.10 12.90
N GLY A 99 7.40 5.74 13.00
CA GLY A 99 8.23 6.16 14.13
C GLY A 99 8.35 7.68 14.26
N TRP A 100 8.44 8.40 13.12
CA TRP A 100 8.38 9.87 13.13
C TRP A 100 7.03 10.39 13.62
N SER A 101 5.91 9.84 13.14
CA SER A 101 4.56 10.25 13.51
C SER A 101 4.25 10.00 14.98
N GLU A 102 4.82 8.94 15.56
CA GLU A 102 4.72 8.61 16.99
C GLU A 102 5.68 9.42 17.88
N ASN A 103 6.43 10.35 17.29
CA ASN A 103 7.44 11.16 18.00
C ASN A 103 8.48 10.33 18.75
N LEU A 104 8.93 9.22 18.16
CA LEU A 104 10.02 8.44 18.74
C LEU A 104 11.27 9.31 18.93
N PRO A 105 12.10 9.05 19.96
CA PRO A 105 13.38 9.72 20.12
C PRO A 105 14.22 9.63 18.83
N LEU A 106 14.83 10.73 18.42
CA LEU A 106 15.60 10.78 17.16
C LEU A 106 16.69 9.72 17.09
N SER A 107 17.28 9.33 18.22
CA SER A 107 18.27 8.25 18.31
C SER A 107 17.70 6.89 17.87
N GLN A 108 16.37 6.70 17.89
CA GLN A 108 15.69 5.49 17.46
C GLN A 108 15.27 5.55 15.97
N LEU A 109 15.33 6.73 15.34
CA LEU A 109 15.01 6.91 13.92
C LEU A 109 16.27 6.77 13.08
N ALA A 110 16.47 5.61 12.48
CA ALA A 110 17.66 5.30 11.69
C ALA A 110 18.97 5.66 12.44
N TRP A 111 19.06 5.31 13.72
CA TRP A 111 20.21 5.59 14.60
C TRP A 111 20.58 7.09 14.66
N GLY A 112 19.58 7.96 14.67
CA GLY A 112 19.78 9.40 14.72
C GLY A 112 20.09 10.06 13.38
N LYS A 113 20.06 9.32 12.27
CA LYS A 113 20.33 9.89 10.94
C LYS A 113 19.13 10.64 10.35
N ILE A 114 17.91 10.38 10.85
CA ILE A 114 16.70 11.11 10.47
C ILE A 114 16.35 12.07 11.60
N THR A 115 16.49 13.36 11.33
CA THR A 115 16.29 14.43 12.32
C THR A 115 15.27 15.47 11.87
N GLN A 116 14.77 15.38 10.64
CA GLN A 116 13.87 16.37 10.05
C GLN A 116 12.79 15.69 9.20
N ALA A 117 11.56 16.21 9.26
CA ALA A 117 10.41 15.73 8.49
C ALA A 117 10.70 15.62 6.97
N ARG A 118 11.45 16.57 6.41
CA ARG A 118 11.80 16.57 4.99
C ARG A 118 12.58 15.31 4.55
N GLN A 119 13.33 14.68 5.46
CA GLN A 119 14.05 13.45 5.16
C GLN A 119 13.06 12.27 5.01
N ILE A 120 12.03 12.21 5.85
CA ILE A 120 10.93 11.25 5.70
C ILE A 120 10.20 11.50 4.38
N THR A 121 9.81 12.75 4.10
CA THR A 121 9.11 13.12 2.86
C THR A 121 9.90 12.70 1.62
N ALA A 122 11.23 12.85 1.63
CA ALA A 122 12.10 12.46 0.52
C ALA A 122 12.14 10.94 0.27
N LEU A 123 11.77 10.11 1.27
CA LEU A 123 11.72 8.65 1.15
C LEU A 123 10.36 8.13 0.67
N LEU A 124 9.28 8.91 0.82
CA LEU A 124 7.91 8.49 0.51
C LEU A 124 7.68 8.01 -0.94
N PRO A 125 8.41 8.47 -1.97
CA PRO A 125 8.25 7.93 -3.31
C PRO A 125 8.40 6.41 -3.42
N LEU A 126 9.22 5.77 -2.58
CA LEU A 126 9.34 4.30 -2.54
C LEU A 126 8.07 3.64 -1.99
N LEU A 127 7.47 4.25 -0.98
CA LEU A 127 6.20 3.78 -0.41
C LEU A 127 5.07 3.96 -1.42
N THR A 128 4.98 5.13 -2.05
CA THR A 128 3.96 5.43 -3.09
C THR A 128 4.07 4.46 -4.26
N GLU A 129 5.27 4.21 -4.76
CA GLU A 129 5.50 3.28 -5.87
C GLU A 129 5.03 1.87 -5.51
N ASN A 130 5.39 1.38 -4.32
CA ASN A 130 4.93 0.07 -3.85
C ASN A 130 3.40 0.01 -3.71
N TYR A 131 2.78 1.10 -3.23
CA TYR A 131 1.32 1.22 -3.11
C TYR A 131 0.63 1.18 -4.47
N ASP A 132 1.12 1.95 -5.43
CA ASP A 132 0.55 2.00 -6.78
C ASP A 132 0.65 0.64 -7.48
N LEU A 133 1.78 -0.04 -7.35
CA LEU A 133 1.98 -1.36 -7.96
C LEU A 133 1.24 -2.50 -7.24
N SER A 134 0.81 -2.29 -6.02
CA SER A 134 0.07 -3.29 -5.23
C SER A 134 -1.44 -3.08 -5.23
N ASN A 135 -1.92 -1.83 -5.17
CA ASN A 135 -3.32 -1.49 -4.94
C ASN A 135 -3.99 -0.79 -6.13
N ASP A 136 -3.23 -0.04 -6.95
CA ASP A 136 -3.74 0.59 -8.17
C ASP A 136 -3.65 -0.39 -9.37
N VAL A 137 -4.07 -1.62 -9.13
CA VAL A 137 -4.20 -2.71 -10.10
C VAL A 137 -5.68 -3.02 -10.25
N LEU A 138 -6.24 -2.74 -11.42
CA LEU A 138 -7.69 -2.80 -11.64
C LEU A 138 -8.28 -4.17 -11.24
N TYR A 139 -7.64 -5.27 -11.62
CA TYR A 139 -8.11 -6.60 -11.25
C TYR A 139 -8.16 -6.80 -9.73
N THR A 140 -7.14 -6.37 -8.99
CA THR A 140 -7.10 -6.41 -7.53
C THR A 140 -8.22 -5.56 -6.93
N ALA A 141 -8.38 -4.34 -7.43
CA ALA A 141 -9.39 -3.41 -6.96
C ALA A 141 -10.81 -3.95 -7.22
N GLN A 142 -11.07 -4.56 -8.39
CA GLN A 142 -12.35 -5.19 -8.70
C GLN A 142 -12.69 -6.35 -7.76
N LYS A 143 -11.70 -7.12 -7.35
CA LYS A 143 -11.91 -8.25 -6.45
C LYS A 143 -12.04 -7.84 -4.99
N ARG A 144 -11.21 -6.95 -4.52
CA ARG A 144 -11.10 -6.61 -3.08
C ARG A 144 -11.74 -5.28 -2.71
N GLY A 145 -11.61 -4.26 -3.57
CA GLY A 145 -12.17 -2.93 -3.32
C GLY A 145 -13.68 -2.84 -3.53
N SER A 146 -14.28 -3.73 -4.32
CA SER A 146 -15.72 -3.74 -4.60
C SER A 146 -16.59 -3.92 -3.35
N VAL A 147 -16.09 -4.59 -2.32
CA VAL A 147 -16.83 -4.78 -1.06
C VAL A 147 -17.11 -3.43 -0.39
N LEU A 148 -16.09 -2.59 -0.25
CA LEU A 148 -16.28 -1.25 0.32
C LEU A 148 -17.11 -0.36 -0.61
N LEU A 149 -16.86 -0.39 -1.92
CA LEU A 149 -17.63 0.40 -2.87
C LEU A 149 -19.11 0.03 -2.85
N ASN A 150 -19.44 -1.25 -2.79
CA ASN A 150 -20.85 -1.69 -2.67
C ASN A 150 -21.48 -1.23 -1.35
N ALA A 151 -20.76 -1.31 -0.23
CA ALA A 151 -21.24 -0.80 1.05
C ALA A 151 -21.50 0.71 1.00
N MET A 152 -20.64 1.48 0.30
CA MET A 152 -20.86 2.91 0.07
C MET A 152 -22.10 3.17 -0.78
N LEU A 153 -22.27 2.44 -1.90
CA LEU A 153 -23.43 2.55 -2.79
C LEU A 153 -24.73 2.20 -2.07
N ASP A 154 -24.73 1.13 -1.28
CA ASP A 154 -25.91 0.74 -0.50
C ASP A 154 -26.20 1.77 0.60
N GLY A 155 -25.20 2.36 1.19
CA GLY A 155 -25.34 3.41 2.21
C GLY A 155 -26.00 4.69 1.73
N VAL A 156 -25.86 5.03 0.43
CA VAL A 156 -26.46 6.24 -0.15
C VAL A 156 -27.85 6.01 -0.76
N LYS A 157 -28.36 4.78 -0.77
CA LYS A 157 -29.71 4.46 -1.25
C LYS A 157 -30.74 4.92 -0.22
N PRO A 158 -31.67 5.84 -0.54
CA PRO A 158 -32.66 6.33 0.41
C PRO A 158 -33.57 5.25 0.98
N GLU A 159 -33.90 4.26 0.15
CA GLU A 159 -34.82 3.16 0.49
C GLU A 159 -34.19 2.20 1.51
N ALA A 160 -32.87 2.01 1.45
CA ALA A 160 -32.17 1.10 2.35
C ALA A 160 -32.01 1.66 3.76
N ASN A 161 -31.92 3.00 3.88
CA ASN A 161 -31.59 3.66 5.15
C ASN A 161 -32.40 4.95 5.36
N PRO A 162 -33.74 4.91 5.42
CA PRO A 162 -34.59 6.12 5.44
C PRO A 162 -34.36 7.03 6.64
N ASN A 163 -33.86 6.49 7.75
CA ASN A 163 -33.62 7.23 8.99
C ASN A 163 -32.12 7.56 9.24
N VAL A 164 -31.21 7.16 8.34
CA VAL A 164 -29.78 7.40 8.46
C VAL A 164 -29.42 8.67 7.68
N ARG A 165 -28.99 9.70 8.40
CA ARG A 165 -28.54 10.97 7.79
C ARG A 165 -27.03 11.00 7.57
N TRP A 166 -26.30 10.16 8.24
CA TRP A 166 -24.85 10.07 8.15
C TRP A 166 -24.39 8.64 8.40
N LEU A 167 -23.56 8.13 7.50
CA LEU A 167 -22.95 6.80 7.57
C LEU A 167 -21.44 6.97 7.56
N LEU A 168 -20.78 6.54 8.65
CA LEU A 168 -19.33 6.47 8.73
C LEU A 168 -18.87 5.03 8.47
N LEU A 169 -18.12 4.82 7.41
CA LEU A 169 -17.46 3.56 7.11
C LEU A 169 -16.00 3.68 7.51
N VAL A 170 -15.53 2.76 8.35
CA VAL A 170 -14.13 2.70 8.80
C VAL A 170 -13.46 1.52 8.13
N ALA A 171 -12.39 1.80 7.40
CA ALA A 171 -11.65 0.80 6.62
C ALA A 171 -10.15 1.13 6.62
N HIS A 172 -9.33 0.30 5.97
CA HIS A 172 -7.91 0.58 5.78
C HIS A 172 -7.66 1.52 4.59
N ASP A 173 -6.50 2.15 4.59
CA ASP A 173 -5.96 2.95 3.49
C ASP A 173 -5.92 2.16 2.16
N THR A 174 -5.57 0.88 2.19
CA THR A 174 -5.58 0.00 1.02
C THR A 174 -6.98 -0.18 0.43
N ASN A 175 -8.03 -0.22 1.25
CA ASN A 175 -9.41 -0.26 0.77
C ASN A 175 -9.78 1.05 0.06
N ILE A 176 -9.38 2.19 0.61
CA ILE A 176 -9.59 3.52 0.01
C ILE A 176 -8.85 3.62 -1.33
N ALA A 177 -7.60 3.16 -1.38
CA ALA A 177 -6.81 3.14 -2.61
C ALA A 177 -7.47 2.30 -3.71
N MET A 178 -8.03 1.13 -3.38
CA MET A 178 -8.74 0.29 -4.34
C MET A 178 -10.06 0.92 -4.81
N VAL A 179 -10.81 1.58 -3.93
CA VAL A 179 -12.02 2.34 -4.33
C VAL A 179 -11.65 3.48 -5.26
N ARG A 180 -10.57 4.21 -4.99
CA ARG A 180 -10.02 5.22 -5.90
C ARG A 180 -9.79 4.66 -7.30
N THR A 181 -9.15 3.49 -7.39
CA THR A 181 -8.88 2.81 -8.67
C THR A 181 -10.19 2.43 -9.39
N LEU A 182 -11.17 1.88 -8.67
CA LEU A 182 -12.48 1.52 -9.23
C LEU A 182 -13.26 2.72 -9.76
N MET A 183 -13.16 3.86 -9.08
CA MET A 183 -13.84 5.11 -9.47
C MET A 183 -13.02 5.92 -10.49
N ASN A 184 -11.85 5.43 -10.88
CA ASN A 184 -10.91 6.13 -11.77
C ASN A 184 -10.58 7.56 -11.29
N PHE A 185 -10.49 7.74 -9.98
CA PHE A 185 -10.05 9.01 -9.41
C PHE A 185 -8.53 9.13 -9.47
N SER A 186 -8.07 10.31 -9.86
CA SER A 186 -6.65 10.67 -9.83
C SER A 186 -6.45 11.85 -8.91
N TRP A 187 -5.80 11.62 -7.77
CA TRP A 187 -5.30 12.70 -6.93
C TRP A 187 -3.85 12.43 -6.52
N GLN A 188 -3.14 13.47 -6.27
CA GLN A 188 -1.78 13.42 -5.74
C GLN A 188 -1.72 14.28 -4.49
N LEU A 189 -1.36 13.67 -3.37
CA LEU A 189 -1.05 14.38 -2.14
C LEU A 189 0.48 14.42 -2.02
N PRO A 190 1.09 15.62 -2.06
CA PRO A 190 2.53 15.74 -1.88
C PRO A 190 2.96 15.13 -0.53
N GLY A 191 3.91 14.21 -0.58
CA GLY A 191 4.50 13.62 0.62
C GLY A 191 3.68 12.56 1.34
N TYR A 192 2.60 12.03 0.74
CA TYR A 192 1.80 10.95 1.31
C TYR A 192 1.57 9.81 0.32
N SER A 193 1.30 8.63 0.86
CA SER A 193 0.76 7.54 0.07
C SER A 193 -0.59 7.96 -0.53
N ARG A 194 -0.94 7.39 -1.68
CA ARG A 194 -2.17 7.73 -2.40
C ARG A 194 -3.43 7.04 -1.87
N GLY A 195 -3.37 6.52 -0.69
CA GLY A 195 -4.49 5.88 -0.01
C GLY A 195 -5.06 6.71 1.12
#